data_4915f5fdb3370f33713ecad3b88a23d7
#
_entry.id   4915f5fdb3370f33713ecad3b88a23d7
#
_cell.length_a   1.000
_cell.length_b   1.000
_cell.length_c   1.000
_cell.angle_alpha   90.00
_cell.angle_beta   90.00
_cell.angle_gamma   90.00
#
_symmetry.space_group_name_H-M   'P 1'
#
loop_
_entity.id
_entity.type
_entity.pdbx_description
1 polymer ?
#
loop_
_entity_poly.entity_id
_entity_poly.type
_entity_poly.pdbx_seq_one_letter_code
_entity_poly.pdbx_strand_id
1 'polypeptide(L)'
;MRRYLTLVISIFLALLMCGCADPAANKPKATIANAAPENNSTAPAASEKLAITPENSKVEFVAAKVTRSHNGSFKQFSGAIDLVPNSLPGSRVTIDIQTDSVVTDEDGLTKHLKTPDFFDIAKYPKATFVSTKIEPSNAGGATHNVTGNFELHGVRKSIAFPANIQVAPDSVAVNAEFSINRKDFGVVFQNKTDDLIRDGVVIKLSLKVPRAKP
;
A
#
# COMPACT_ATOMS: atom_id res chain seq x y z
N MET A 1 -12.51 48.95 56.23
CA MET A 1 -13.11 48.45 54.98
C MET A 1 -12.11 47.55 54.26
N ARG A 2 -12.23 46.24 54.39
CA ARG A 2 -11.36 45.25 53.79
C ARG A 2 -12.05 44.72 52.51
N ARG A 3 -11.46 45.02 51.35
CA ARG A 3 -11.90 44.48 50.05
C ARG A 3 -11.28 43.09 49.86
N TYR A 4 -12.07 42.03 49.89
CA TYR A 4 -11.64 40.66 49.49
C TYR A 4 -11.67 40.58 47.98
N LEU A 5 -10.48 40.44 47.39
CA LEU A 5 -10.29 40.17 45.96
C LEU A 5 -10.38 38.64 45.76
N THR A 6 -11.52 38.18 45.31
CA THR A 6 -11.72 36.76 44.93
C THR A 6 -11.09 36.49 43.58
N LEU A 7 -9.96 35.80 43.61
CA LEU A 7 -9.28 35.29 42.42
C LEU A 7 -10.01 34.04 41.92
N VAL A 8 -10.78 34.14 40.86
CA VAL A 8 -11.42 33.01 40.22
C VAL A 8 -10.38 32.39 39.27
N ILE A 9 -9.75 31.30 39.71
CA ILE A 9 -8.87 30.48 38.86
C ILE A 9 -9.77 29.58 38.02
N SER A 10 -10.00 29.97 36.75
CA SER A 10 -10.62 29.10 35.75
C SER A 10 -9.60 28.06 35.31
N ILE A 11 -9.72 26.87 35.87
CA ILE A 11 -8.97 25.70 35.38
C ILE A 11 -9.62 25.24 34.07
N PHE A 12 -9.01 25.64 32.96
CA PHE A 12 -9.36 25.12 31.63
C PHE A 12 -8.79 23.70 31.53
N LEU A 13 -9.62 22.71 31.91
CA LEU A 13 -9.31 21.28 31.70
C LEU A 13 -9.37 21.00 30.21
N ALA A 14 -8.23 21.18 29.52
CA ALA A 14 -8.07 20.75 28.14
C ALA A 14 -8.12 19.20 28.14
N LEU A 15 -9.28 18.64 27.82
CA LEU A 15 -9.40 17.22 27.46
C LEU A 15 -8.56 17.01 26.18
N LEU A 16 -7.33 16.53 26.36
CA LEU A 16 -6.56 15.95 25.26
C LEU A 16 -7.32 14.69 24.80
N MET A 17 -8.14 14.86 23.78
CA MET A 17 -8.66 13.75 22.99
C MET A 17 -7.47 13.09 22.28
N CYS A 18 -6.82 12.14 22.96
CA CYS A 18 -5.78 11.30 22.38
C CYS A 18 -6.45 10.24 21.49
N GLY A 19 -7.10 10.67 20.41
CA GLY A 19 -7.48 9.78 19.34
C GLY A 19 -6.21 9.36 18.59
N CYS A 20 -6.02 8.08 18.33
CA CYS A 20 -4.92 7.64 17.48
C CYS A 20 -5.01 8.36 16.13
N ALA A 21 -3.93 9.07 15.76
CA ALA A 21 -3.86 9.73 14.47
C ALA A 21 -4.07 8.71 13.35
N ASP A 22 -4.81 9.09 12.31
CA ASP A 22 -5.00 8.25 11.15
C ASP A 22 -3.66 8.10 10.42
N PRO A 23 -3.10 6.88 10.29
CA PRO A 23 -1.82 6.67 9.62
C PRO A 23 -1.85 7.06 8.14
N ALA A 24 -3.03 7.08 7.51
CA ALA A 24 -3.21 7.44 6.12
C ALA A 24 -3.38 8.96 5.88
N ALA A 25 -3.67 9.75 6.93
CA ALA A 25 -4.02 11.17 6.78
C ALA A 25 -2.96 12.02 6.05
N ASN A 26 -1.67 11.73 6.29
CA ASN A 26 -0.54 12.47 5.72
C ASN A 26 0.23 11.68 4.65
N LYS A 27 -0.38 10.60 4.11
CA LYS A 27 0.24 9.83 3.03
C LYS A 27 -0.33 10.24 1.68
N PRO A 28 0.48 10.21 0.61
CA PRO A 28 -0.04 10.39 -0.74
C PRO A 28 -1.18 9.38 -0.97
N LYS A 29 -2.33 9.87 -1.41
CA LYS A 29 -3.45 8.99 -1.75
C LYS A 29 -3.30 8.53 -3.18
N ALA A 30 -3.37 7.22 -3.42
CA ALA A 30 -3.39 6.69 -4.78
C ALA A 30 -4.62 7.21 -5.53
N THR A 31 -4.41 7.61 -6.77
CA THR A 31 -5.52 7.93 -7.68
C THR A 31 -6.13 6.62 -8.16
N ILE A 32 -7.44 6.48 -8.02
CA ILE A 32 -8.19 5.27 -8.42
C ILE A 32 -9.01 5.59 -9.66
N ALA A 33 -8.95 4.70 -10.66
CA ALA A 33 -9.73 4.78 -11.89
C ALA A 33 -10.22 3.37 -12.30
N ASN A 34 -11.03 3.29 -13.34
CA ASN A 34 -11.37 2.00 -13.95
C ASN A 34 -10.10 1.33 -14.46
N ALA A 35 -10.04 0.00 -14.32
CA ALA A 35 -8.91 -0.76 -14.80
C ALA A 35 -8.69 -0.50 -16.31
N ALA A 36 -7.42 -0.31 -16.69
CA ALA A 36 -7.06 -0.27 -18.08
C ALA A 36 -7.34 -1.63 -18.74
N PRO A 37 -7.68 -1.68 -20.04
CA PRO A 37 -7.75 -2.93 -20.78
C PRO A 37 -6.47 -3.75 -20.54
N GLU A 38 -6.60 -5.06 -20.45
CA GLU A 38 -5.42 -5.92 -20.48
C GLU A 38 -4.79 -5.78 -21.88
N ASN A 39 -3.82 -4.89 -21.97
CA ASN A 39 -2.86 -5.11 -23.02
C ASN A 39 -2.12 -6.38 -22.63
N ASN A 40 -2.36 -7.48 -23.34
CA ASN A 40 -1.51 -8.66 -23.36
C ASN A 40 -0.13 -8.29 -23.97
N SER A 41 0.41 -7.15 -23.56
CA SER A 41 1.74 -6.76 -23.94
C SER A 41 2.67 -7.76 -23.26
N THR A 42 3.14 -8.71 -24.03
CA THR A 42 4.34 -9.49 -23.76
C THR A 42 5.38 -8.55 -23.13
N ALA A 43 6.19 -9.10 -22.22
CA ALA A 43 7.34 -8.37 -21.69
C ALA A 43 8.07 -7.66 -22.86
N PRO A 44 8.56 -6.43 -22.66
CA PRO A 44 9.28 -5.71 -23.72
C PRO A 44 10.39 -6.59 -24.28
N ALA A 45 10.47 -6.73 -25.60
CA ALA A 45 11.31 -7.72 -26.29
C ALA A 45 12.82 -7.62 -25.97
N ALA A 46 13.27 -6.51 -25.39
CA ALA A 46 14.66 -6.26 -24.99
C ALA A 46 14.75 -5.87 -23.50
N SER A 47 14.07 -6.59 -22.63
CA SER A 47 14.09 -6.32 -21.18
C SER A 47 14.95 -7.33 -20.43
N GLU A 48 15.61 -6.85 -19.37
CA GLU A 48 16.23 -7.66 -18.32
C GLU A 48 15.14 -8.06 -17.32
N LYS A 49 14.92 -9.37 -17.10
CA LYS A 49 13.93 -9.86 -16.15
C LYS A 49 14.53 -10.04 -14.78
N LEU A 50 14.07 -9.27 -13.80
CA LEU A 50 14.54 -9.27 -12.44
C LEU A 50 13.44 -9.85 -11.53
N ALA A 51 13.76 -10.91 -10.75
CA ALA A 51 12.79 -11.60 -9.91
C ALA A 51 12.54 -10.84 -8.60
N ILE A 52 11.27 -10.55 -8.31
CA ILE A 52 10.80 -10.03 -7.02
C ILE A 52 10.41 -11.22 -6.14
N THR A 53 11.02 -11.32 -4.96
CA THR A 53 10.79 -12.40 -4.01
C THR A 53 10.76 -11.86 -2.57
N PRO A 54 10.23 -12.61 -1.58
CA PRO A 54 10.23 -12.18 -0.18
C PRO A 54 11.63 -11.98 0.42
N GLU A 55 12.67 -12.58 -0.15
CA GLU A 55 14.06 -12.44 0.31
C GLU A 55 14.66 -11.08 -0.05
N ASN A 56 14.22 -10.47 -1.15
CA ASN A 56 14.74 -9.20 -1.65
C ASN A 56 13.73 -8.05 -1.59
N SER A 57 12.50 -8.32 -1.14
CA SER A 57 11.40 -7.35 -1.21
C SER A 57 10.46 -7.49 -0.02
N LYS A 58 9.69 -6.41 0.25
CA LYS A 58 8.65 -6.39 1.28
C LYS A 58 7.38 -5.75 0.72
N VAL A 59 6.24 -6.37 1.05
CA VAL A 59 4.90 -5.86 0.80
C VAL A 59 4.21 -5.75 2.16
N GLU A 60 4.04 -4.52 2.64
CA GLU A 60 3.55 -4.22 3.98
C GLU A 60 2.38 -3.24 3.91
N PHE A 61 1.58 -3.19 4.98
CA PHE A 61 0.48 -2.24 5.10
C PHE A 61 0.30 -1.77 6.55
N VAL A 62 -0.36 -0.61 6.70
CA VAL A 62 -0.86 -0.15 7.99
C VAL A 62 -2.34 0.13 7.84
N ALA A 63 -3.15 -0.55 8.66
CA ALA A 63 -4.58 -0.34 8.78
C ALA A 63 -4.92 0.16 10.19
N ALA A 64 -6.02 0.87 10.38
CA ALA A 64 -6.37 1.42 11.67
C ALA A 64 -7.86 1.33 11.97
N LYS A 65 -8.16 1.21 13.26
CA LYS A 65 -9.43 1.63 13.86
C LYS A 65 -9.25 3.03 14.45
N VAL A 66 -10.33 3.67 14.84
CA VAL A 66 -10.30 4.98 15.53
C VAL A 66 -9.45 4.98 16.80
N THR A 67 -9.25 3.81 17.41
CA THR A 67 -8.55 3.64 18.69
C THR A 67 -7.14 3.07 18.57
N ARG A 68 -6.79 2.43 17.43
CA ARG A 68 -5.50 1.72 17.28
C ARG A 68 -5.16 1.49 15.80
N SER A 69 -3.87 1.53 15.48
CA SER A 69 -3.32 1.09 14.19
C SER A 69 -2.63 -0.26 14.32
N HIS A 70 -2.62 -1.02 13.23
CA HIS A 70 -1.99 -2.33 13.10
C HIS A 70 -1.07 -2.36 11.89
N ASN A 71 0.11 -2.94 12.07
CA ASN A 71 1.02 -3.22 10.97
C ASN A 71 0.78 -4.64 10.47
N GLY A 72 0.80 -4.79 9.15
CA GLY A 72 0.69 -6.08 8.50
C GLY A 72 1.65 -6.23 7.34
N SER A 73 1.86 -7.46 6.90
CA SER A 73 2.67 -7.79 5.73
C SER A 73 2.18 -9.08 5.09
N PHE A 74 2.53 -9.27 3.82
CA PHE A 74 2.36 -10.55 3.13
C PHE A 74 3.69 -11.26 3.08
N LYS A 75 3.72 -12.54 3.48
CA LYS A 75 4.94 -13.35 3.56
C LYS A 75 5.23 -14.12 2.28
N GLN A 76 4.23 -14.34 1.44
CA GLN A 76 4.36 -15.05 0.17
C GLN A 76 3.85 -14.18 -0.97
N PHE A 77 4.76 -13.82 -1.82
CA PHE A 77 4.50 -13.13 -3.07
C PHE A 77 5.63 -13.43 -4.05
N SER A 78 5.35 -13.24 -5.33
CA SER A 78 6.34 -13.32 -6.39
C SER A 78 6.06 -12.26 -7.43
N GLY A 79 7.06 -11.93 -8.23
CA GLY A 79 6.88 -10.95 -9.28
C GLY A 79 8.11 -10.80 -10.14
N ALA A 80 8.05 -9.85 -11.05
CA ALA A 80 9.17 -9.50 -11.90
C ALA A 80 9.18 -8.00 -12.23
N ILE A 81 10.39 -7.49 -12.44
CA ILE A 81 10.63 -6.23 -13.14
C ILE A 81 11.20 -6.62 -14.50
N ASP A 82 10.46 -6.35 -15.57
CA ASP A 82 10.97 -6.40 -16.94
C ASP A 82 11.60 -5.03 -17.21
N LEU A 83 12.89 -4.89 -16.92
CA LEU A 83 13.64 -3.65 -17.02
C LEU A 83 14.12 -3.42 -18.45
N VAL A 84 13.65 -2.38 -19.09
CA VAL A 84 14.19 -1.94 -20.39
C VAL A 84 15.43 -1.07 -20.14
N PRO A 85 16.60 -1.42 -20.66
CA PRO A 85 17.81 -0.65 -20.48
C PRO A 85 17.62 0.81 -20.91
N ASN A 86 18.01 1.75 -20.04
CA ASN A 86 17.91 3.19 -20.27
C ASN A 86 16.49 3.75 -20.49
N SER A 87 15.44 2.95 -20.23
CA SER A 87 14.03 3.38 -20.40
C SER A 87 13.12 2.83 -19.31
N LEU A 88 13.06 3.50 -18.15
CA LEU A 88 12.06 3.16 -17.12
C LEU A 88 10.61 3.24 -17.62
N PRO A 89 10.21 4.23 -18.44
CA PRO A 89 8.85 4.28 -18.99
C PRO A 89 8.48 3.05 -19.85
N GLY A 90 9.45 2.40 -20.46
CA GLY A 90 9.25 1.15 -21.23
C GLY A 90 9.25 -0.11 -20.35
N SER A 91 9.61 0.00 -19.08
CA SER A 91 9.73 -1.13 -18.17
C SER A 91 8.37 -1.52 -17.57
N ARG A 92 8.26 -2.76 -17.10
CA ARG A 92 7.03 -3.30 -16.52
C ARG A 92 7.31 -3.96 -15.18
N VAL A 93 6.35 -3.84 -14.26
CA VAL A 93 6.38 -4.52 -12.95
C VAL A 93 5.13 -5.38 -12.81
N THR A 94 5.31 -6.63 -12.42
CA THR A 94 4.23 -7.56 -12.06
C THR A 94 4.46 -8.08 -10.66
N ILE A 95 3.41 -8.18 -9.84
CA ILE A 95 3.46 -8.75 -8.50
C ILE A 95 2.20 -9.59 -8.26
N ASP A 96 2.38 -10.83 -7.84
CA ASP A 96 1.34 -11.74 -7.38
C ASP A 96 1.53 -11.99 -5.89
N ILE A 97 0.51 -11.71 -5.08
CA ILE A 97 0.52 -11.83 -3.62
C ILE A 97 -0.43 -12.95 -3.22
N GLN A 98 0.02 -13.90 -2.41
CA GLN A 98 -0.86 -14.89 -1.77
C GLN A 98 -1.55 -14.24 -0.58
N THR A 99 -2.88 -14.09 -0.62
CA THR A 99 -3.64 -13.37 0.42
C THR A 99 -3.66 -14.13 1.75
N ASP A 100 -3.54 -15.47 1.72
CA ASP A 100 -3.45 -16.31 2.92
C ASP A 100 -2.14 -16.13 3.69
N SER A 101 -1.11 -15.56 3.07
CA SER A 101 0.17 -15.27 3.69
C SER A 101 0.19 -13.99 4.54
N VAL A 102 -0.96 -13.33 4.69
CA VAL A 102 -1.10 -12.15 5.53
C VAL A 102 -0.76 -12.46 6.98
N VAL A 103 0.04 -11.59 7.59
CA VAL A 103 0.32 -11.56 9.03
C VAL A 103 0.22 -10.13 9.54
N THR A 104 -0.16 -9.98 10.79
CA THR A 104 -0.23 -8.68 11.48
C THR A 104 0.47 -8.76 12.84
N ASP A 105 0.59 -7.62 13.51
CA ASP A 105 1.09 -7.49 14.88
C ASP A 105 0.13 -8.07 15.96
N GLU A 106 -1.00 -8.68 15.54
CA GLU A 106 -1.97 -9.33 16.41
C GLU A 106 -2.54 -10.59 15.75
N ASP A 107 -2.36 -11.74 16.41
CA ASP A 107 -2.77 -13.05 15.87
C ASP A 107 -4.29 -13.14 15.62
N GLY A 108 -5.09 -12.55 16.50
CA GLY A 108 -6.55 -12.50 16.34
C GLY A 108 -6.95 -11.75 15.07
N LEU A 109 -6.33 -10.61 14.82
CA LEU A 109 -6.54 -9.84 13.61
C LEU A 109 -6.04 -10.58 12.36
N THR A 110 -4.88 -11.22 12.44
CA THR A 110 -4.35 -12.05 11.34
C THR A 110 -5.36 -13.11 10.91
N LYS A 111 -5.96 -13.84 11.86
CA LYS A 111 -6.99 -14.84 11.58
C LYS A 111 -8.25 -14.20 10.98
N HIS A 112 -8.70 -13.08 11.53
CA HIS A 112 -9.91 -12.39 11.07
C HIS A 112 -9.77 -11.81 9.65
N LEU A 113 -8.59 -11.27 9.29
CA LEU A 113 -8.34 -10.77 7.93
C LEU A 113 -8.49 -11.86 6.86
N LYS A 114 -8.29 -13.13 7.19
CA LYS A 114 -8.42 -14.26 6.26
C LYS A 114 -9.86 -14.69 5.98
N THR A 115 -10.80 -14.26 6.83
CA THR A 115 -12.22 -14.66 6.73
C THR A 115 -12.96 -13.91 5.62
N PRO A 116 -14.21 -14.33 5.29
CA PRO A 116 -15.09 -13.61 4.36
C PRO A 116 -15.39 -12.16 4.77
N ASP A 117 -15.16 -11.79 6.02
CA ASP A 117 -15.35 -10.42 6.51
C ASP A 117 -14.34 -9.43 5.90
N PHE A 118 -13.18 -9.91 5.40
CA PHE A 118 -12.12 -9.06 4.84
C PHE A 118 -11.57 -9.58 3.52
N PHE A 119 -10.55 -10.43 3.54
CA PHE A 119 -9.90 -10.88 2.29
C PHE A 119 -10.58 -12.06 1.63
N ASP A 120 -11.40 -12.81 2.37
CA ASP A 120 -12.09 -14.01 1.86
C ASP A 120 -11.12 -14.90 1.04
N ILE A 121 -10.05 -15.35 1.71
CA ILE A 121 -8.93 -16.05 1.06
C ILE A 121 -9.35 -17.33 0.33
N ALA A 122 -10.48 -17.93 0.73
CA ALA A 122 -11.03 -19.11 0.06
C ALA A 122 -11.54 -18.77 -1.34
N LYS A 123 -12.11 -17.57 -1.51
CA LYS A 123 -12.66 -17.09 -2.78
C LYS A 123 -11.65 -16.25 -3.57
N TYR A 124 -10.82 -15.49 -2.88
CA TYR A 124 -9.85 -14.56 -3.46
C TYR A 124 -8.43 -14.87 -2.94
N PRO A 125 -7.83 -16.00 -3.35
CA PRO A 125 -6.54 -16.46 -2.83
C PRO A 125 -5.35 -15.56 -3.24
N LYS A 126 -5.57 -14.65 -4.20
CA LYS A 126 -4.51 -13.79 -4.73
C LYS A 126 -4.94 -12.32 -4.81
N ALA A 127 -3.96 -11.43 -4.63
CA ALA A 127 -4.01 -10.06 -5.10
C ALA A 127 -2.90 -9.86 -6.13
N THR A 128 -3.15 -9.04 -7.16
CA THR A 128 -2.20 -8.87 -8.28
C THR A 128 -1.99 -7.41 -8.61
N PHE A 129 -0.78 -7.05 -9.02
CA PHE A 129 -0.47 -5.74 -9.58
C PHE A 129 0.30 -5.89 -10.89
N VAL A 130 -0.14 -5.15 -11.90
CA VAL A 130 0.55 -5.06 -13.20
C VAL A 130 0.66 -3.60 -13.58
N SER A 131 1.90 -3.08 -13.66
CA SER A 131 2.10 -1.70 -14.09
C SER A 131 1.71 -1.53 -15.56
N THR A 132 1.07 -0.41 -15.85
CA THR A 132 0.69 0.00 -17.23
C THR A 132 1.50 1.21 -17.68
N LYS A 133 2.06 1.98 -16.74
CA LYS A 133 2.83 3.19 -17.02
C LYS A 133 3.77 3.52 -15.86
N ILE A 134 4.98 3.94 -16.18
CA ILE A 134 5.97 4.47 -15.23
C ILE A 134 6.47 5.79 -15.82
N GLU A 135 6.23 6.90 -15.13
CA GLU A 135 6.58 8.24 -15.61
C GLU A 135 7.46 8.97 -14.61
N PRO A 136 8.43 9.76 -15.06
CA PRO A 136 9.15 10.66 -14.18
C PRO A 136 8.19 11.60 -13.44
N SER A 137 8.46 11.86 -12.17
CA SER A 137 7.68 12.76 -11.33
C SER A 137 8.58 13.36 -10.26
N ASN A 138 8.26 14.56 -9.81
CA ASN A 138 8.89 15.20 -8.66
C ASN A 138 7.86 15.57 -7.58
N ALA A 139 6.63 15.07 -7.71
CA ALA A 139 5.55 15.34 -6.77
C ALA A 139 5.84 14.69 -5.41
N GLY A 140 5.83 15.49 -4.34
CA GLY A 140 6.03 14.99 -2.98
C GLY A 140 7.39 14.34 -2.71
N GLY A 141 8.42 14.65 -3.50
CA GLY A 141 9.77 14.07 -3.37
C GLY A 141 9.92 12.69 -4.02
N ALA A 142 8.93 12.23 -4.75
CA ALA A 142 9.02 11.00 -5.53
C ALA A 142 9.81 11.24 -6.83
N THR A 143 10.49 10.20 -7.33
CA THR A 143 11.18 10.26 -8.63
C THR A 143 10.28 9.88 -9.79
N HIS A 144 9.25 9.08 -9.54
CA HIS A 144 8.33 8.55 -10.55
C HIS A 144 6.90 8.47 -10.02
N ASN A 145 5.95 8.46 -10.95
CA ASN A 145 4.56 8.05 -10.73
C ASN A 145 4.35 6.71 -11.43
N VAL A 146 3.90 5.72 -10.69
CA VAL A 146 3.63 4.36 -11.19
C VAL A 146 2.13 4.18 -11.31
N THR A 147 1.65 3.86 -12.50
CA THR A 147 0.25 3.50 -12.76
C THR A 147 0.16 2.03 -13.10
N GLY A 148 -0.85 1.34 -12.60
CA GLY A 148 -1.04 -0.08 -12.90
C GLY A 148 -2.42 -0.58 -12.50
N ASN A 149 -2.80 -1.75 -13.01
CA ASN A 149 -4.00 -2.44 -12.58
C ASN A 149 -3.67 -3.23 -11.30
N PHE A 150 -4.44 -2.95 -10.27
CA PHE A 150 -4.40 -3.67 -8.99
C PHE A 150 -5.72 -4.42 -8.81
N GLU A 151 -5.62 -5.70 -8.53
CA GLU A 151 -6.75 -6.55 -8.20
C GLU A 151 -6.62 -7.00 -6.75
N LEU A 152 -7.66 -6.76 -5.97
CA LEU A 152 -7.79 -7.20 -4.58
C LEU A 152 -9.24 -7.57 -4.33
N HIS A 153 -9.47 -8.68 -3.61
CA HIS A 153 -10.81 -9.15 -3.25
C HIS A 153 -11.76 -9.26 -4.47
N GLY A 154 -11.21 -9.67 -5.64
CA GLY A 154 -11.95 -9.79 -6.89
C GLY A 154 -12.32 -8.47 -7.58
N VAL A 155 -11.92 -7.34 -7.02
CA VAL A 155 -12.15 -6.01 -7.61
C VAL A 155 -10.87 -5.50 -8.25
N ARG A 156 -10.91 -5.22 -9.54
CA ARG A 156 -9.79 -4.71 -10.32
C ARG A 156 -9.97 -3.23 -10.65
N LYS A 157 -8.99 -2.43 -10.27
CA LYS A 157 -8.94 -0.97 -10.51
C LYS A 157 -7.56 -0.57 -11.03
N SER A 158 -7.52 0.51 -11.81
CA SER A 158 -6.26 1.20 -12.07
C SER A 158 -5.93 2.07 -10.86
N ILE A 159 -4.69 1.95 -10.36
CA ILE A 159 -4.17 2.82 -9.30
C ILE A 159 -2.93 3.55 -9.81
N ALA A 160 -2.75 4.81 -9.39
CA ALA A 160 -1.53 5.57 -9.65
C ALA A 160 -0.98 6.10 -8.32
N PHE A 161 0.31 5.89 -8.08
CA PHE A 161 0.97 6.25 -6.82
C PHE A 161 2.41 6.72 -7.03
N PRO A 162 2.93 7.62 -6.16
CA PRO A 162 4.31 8.06 -6.22
C PRO A 162 5.27 6.97 -5.72
N ALA A 163 6.43 6.85 -6.36
CA ALA A 163 7.48 5.92 -5.99
C ALA A 163 8.87 6.52 -6.21
N ASN A 164 9.82 6.11 -5.38
CA ASN A 164 11.24 6.37 -5.58
C ASN A 164 11.87 5.15 -6.24
N ILE A 165 12.30 5.31 -7.48
CA ILE A 165 12.92 4.26 -8.29
C ILE A 165 14.37 4.65 -8.55
N GLN A 166 15.29 3.75 -8.23
CA GLN A 166 16.71 3.88 -8.49
C GLN A 166 17.21 2.65 -9.25
N VAL A 167 17.81 2.87 -10.39
CA VAL A 167 18.45 1.82 -11.19
C VAL A 167 19.96 1.99 -11.06
N ALA A 168 20.60 1.03 -10.39
CA ALA A 168 22.04 0.94 -10.26
C ALA A 168 22.60 -0.18 -11.18
N PRO A 169 23.90 -0.26 -11.37
CA PRO A 169 24.50 -1.32 -12.19
C PRO A 169 24.22 -2.74 -11.66
N ASP A 170 24.08 -2.89 -10.35
CA ASP A 170 23.93 -4.17 -9.64
C ASP A 170 22.54 -4.42 -9.04
N SER A 171 21.64 -3.42 -9.05
CA SER A 171 20.34 -3.55 -8.43
C SER A 171 19.31 -2.54 -8.95
N VAL A 172 18.03 -2.85 -8.77
CA VAL A 172 16.92 -1.91 -8.88
C VAL A 172 16.28 -1.78 -7.51
N ALA A 173 16.22 -0.57 -6.97
CA ALA A 173 15.51 -0.27 -5.73
C ALA A 173 14.23 0.51 -6.03
N VAL A 174 13.12 0.07 -5.40
CA VAL A 174 11.82 0.76 -5.47
C VAL A 174 11.27 0.91 -4.07
N ASN A 175 10.99 2.13 -3.67
CA ASN A 175 10.31 2.44 -2.42
C ASN A 175 9.06 3.26 -2.70
N ALA A 176 7.93 2.84 -2.16
CA ALA A 176 6.68 3.57 -2.25
C ALA A 176 5.91 3.48 -0.92
N GLU A 177 5.32 4.58 -0.51
CA GLU A 177 4.41 4.63 0.62
C GLU A 177 3.23 5.53 0.25
N PHE A 178 2.05 4.94 0.14
CA PHE A 178 0.84 5.62 -0.27
C PHE A 178 -0.38 4.99 0.39
N SER A 179 -1.54 5.63 0.32
CA SER A 179 -2.79 5.09 0.85
C SER A 179 -3.79 4.75 -0.26
N ILE A 180 -4.57 3.70 -0.01
CA ILE A 180 -5.74 3.32 -0.79
C ILE A 180 -6.97 3.32 0.12
N ASN A 181 -8.17 3.45 -0.46
CA ASN A 181 -9.39 3.19 0.28
C ASN A 181 -9.77 1.70 0.11
N ARG A 182 -9.84 0.94 1.22
CA ARG A 182 -10.19 -0.48 1.22
C ARG A 182 -11.55 -0.76 0.58
N LYS A 183 -12.50 0.16 0.72
CA LYS A 183 -13.86 0.03 0.18
C LYS A 183 -13.90 0.09 -1.34
N ASP A 184 -12.94 0.76 -1.99
CA ASP A 184 -12.81 0.76 -3.45
C ASP A 184 -12.54 -0.63 -4.02
N PHE A 185 -12.07 -1.56 -3.19
CA PHE A 185 -11.79 -2.96 -3.51
C PHE A 185 -12.75 -3.94 -2.84
N GLY A 186 -13.90 -3.46 -2.35
CA GLY A 186 -14.91 -4.32 -1.74
C GLY A 186 -14.53 -4.93 -0.38
N VAL A 187 -13.43 -4.49 0.24
CA VAL A 187 -13.04 -4.93 1.58
C VAL A 187 -13.85 -4.11 2.60
N VAL A 188 -15.05 -4.60 2.89
CA VAL A 188 -16.05 -3.95 3.75
C VAL A 188 -16.47 -4.92 4.83
N PHE A 189 -16.25 -4.57 6.09
CA PHE A 189 -16.73 -5.36 7.22
C PHE A 189 -18.23 -5.10 7.43
N GLN A 190 -19.04 -6.08 7.07
CA GLN A 190 -20.52 -5.96 7.09
C GLN A 190 -21.10 -6.04 8.51
N ASN A 191 -20.57 -5.26 9.44
CA ASN A 191 -21.04 -5.19 10.82
C ASN A 191 -21.16 -3.71 11.24
N LYS A 192 -21.99 -3.42 12.26
CA LYS A 192 -22.16 -2.07 12.83
C LYS A 192 -20.87 -1.40 13.30
N THR A 193 -19.77 -2.16 13.44
CA THR A 193 -18.45 -1.65 13.81
C THR A 193 -17.57 -1.26 12.62
N ASP A 194 -18.04 -1.39 11.36
CA ASP A 194 -17.25 -0.97 10.19
C ASP A 194 -16.90 0.53 10.23
N ASP A 195 -17.80 1.36 10.73
CA ASP A 195 -17.57 2.80 10.90
C ASP A 195 -16.41 3.14 11.84
N LEU A 196 -15.98 2.17 12.68
CA LEU A 196 -14.80 2.32 13.54
C LEU A 196 -13.50 1.96 12.81
N ILE A 197 -13.56 1.31 11.64
CA ILE A 197 -12.40 0.93 10.85
C ILE A 197 -12.14 2.03 9.83
N ARG A 198 -10.93 2.60 9.87
CA ARG A 198 -10.52 3.61 8.89
C ARG A 198 -10.57 3.04 7.47
N ASP A 199 -11.07 3.84 6.53
CA ASP A 199 -11.15 3.44 5.13
C ASP A 199 -9.78 3.47 4.44
N GLY A 200 -8.92 4.40 4.88
CA GLY A 200 -7.55 4.54 4.39
C GLY A 200 -6.64 3.46 4.93
N VAL A 201 -6.00 2.71 4.04
CA VAL A 201 -4.95 1.75 4.34
C VAL A 201 -3.66 2.21 3.69
N VAL A 202 -2.59 2.34 4.47
CA VAL A 202 -1.25 2.68 3.95
C VAL A 202 -0.62 1.42 3.39
N ILE A 203 -0.15 1.48 2.16
CA ILE A 203 0.65 0.45 1.51
C ILE A 203 2.11 0.89 1.53
N LYS A 204 3.00 -0.03 1.87
CA LYS A 204 4.46 0.19 1.87
C LYS A 204 5.11 -0.88 1.03
N LEU A 205 5.84 -0.43 0.02
CA LEU A 205 6.61 -1.30 -0.87
C LEU A 205 8.09 -0.98 -0.70
N SER A 206 8.90 -1.99 -0.47
CA SER A 206 10.35 -1.88 -0.44
C SER A 206 10.96 -3.03 -1.24
N LEU A 207 11.44 -2.74 -2.43
CA LEU A 207 12.04 -3.71 -3.33
C LEU A 207 13.51 -3.37 -3.50
N LYS A 208 14.39 -4.37 -3.40
CA LYS A 208 15.82 -4.24 -3.71
C LYS A 208 16.27 -5.45 -4.53
N VAL A 209 15.93 -5.40 -5.80
CA VAL A 209 16.07 -6.54 -6.70
C VAL A 209 17.46 -6.54 -7.34
N PRO A 210 18.26 -7.62 -7.16
CA PRO A 210 19.59 -7.70 -7.76
C PRO A 210 19.50 -7.81 -9.28
N ARG A 211 20.48 -7.22 -9.94
CA ARG A 211 20.73 -7.39 -11.39
C ARG A 211 21.87 -8.38 -11.60
N ALA A 212 21.78 -9.16 -12.69
CA ALA A 212 22.92 -9.97 -13.09
C ALA A 212 24.12 -9.03 -13.39
N LYS A 213 25.29 -9.37 -12.89
CA LYS A 213 26.50 -8.65 -13.30
C LYS A 213 26.71 -8.85 -14.80
N PRO A 214 27.02 -7.79 -15.54
CA PRO A 214 27.35 -7.91 -16.96
C PRO A 214 28.59 -8.77 -17.18
#